data_4fe408120b47730482229292bbabd99d
#
_entry.id   4fe408120b47730482229292bbabd99d
#
_cell.length_a   1.000
_cell.length_b   1.000
_cell.length_c   1.000
_cell.angle_alpha   90.00
_cell.angle_beta   90.00
_cell.angle_gamma   90.00
#
_symmetry.space_group_name_H-M   'P 1'
#
loop_
_entity.id
_entity.type
_entity.pdbx_description
1 polymer ?
#
loop_
_entity_poly.entity_id
_entity_poly.type
_entity_poly.pdbx_seq_one_letter_code
_entity_poly.pdbx_strand_id
1 'polypeptide(L)'
;MARPRIFAIVNQKGGVGKTTTSINLGTALAAVGRRVLIVDFDAQGNASTGLGISRAERLQTSYDLVVDRIPLEEAVLSTIVPRLDIVPGDENLSGVETELAGDAHRSYRLKEALQTYITRAETGDLVKYDYVLIDCPPSLSALTMNAMTAADALLVPLQCEFLALEGLSQLLRTVEVVRSGLNPTLEIQGVVLTMYDRRNSLSDQVANEVRSFFGSKVYNTVIPRNVRLSEAPSFGKPALLYDYRCPGSEAYIRLASEVLQREKARVA
;
A
#
# COMPACT_ATOMS: atom_id res chain seq x y z
N MET A 1 1.40 11.60 -20.62
CA MET A 1 0.98 11.60 -19.20
C MET A 1 2.21 11.24 -18.37
N ALA A 2 2.35 11.76 -17.15
CA ALA A 2 3.44 11.37 -16.27
C ALA A 2 3.29 9.88 -15.90
N ARG A 3 4.40 9.19 -15.59
CA ARG A 3 4.39 7.82 -15.05
C ARG A 3 3.58 7.75 -13.75
N PRO A 4 3.01 6.59 -13.40
CA PRO A 4 2.29 6.44 -12.15
C PRO A 4 3.18 6.71 -10.94
N ARG A 5 2.60 7.23 -9.87
CA ARG A 5 3.26 7.33 -8.57
C ARG A 5 3.08 6.01 -7.82
N ILE A 6 4.17 5.38 -7.40
CA ILE A 6 4.19 4.08 -6.76
C ILE A 6 4.41 4.25 -5.26
N PHE A 7 3.43 3.86 -4.44
CA PHE A 7 3.52 3.86 -2.99
C PHE A 7 3.59 2.43 -2.44
N ALA A 8 4.56 2.13 -1.60
CA ALA A 8 4.53 0.93 -0.76
C ALA A 8 3.90 1.26 0.60
N ILE A 9 2.88 0.50 0.99
CA ILE A 9 2.18 0.65 2.27
C ILE A 9 2.86 -0.27 3.27
N VAL A 10 3.72 0.28 4.11
CA VAL A 10 4.64 -0.50 4.93
C VAL A 10 4.53 -0.20 6.41
N ASN A 11 4.60 -1.24 7.23
CA ASN A 11 4.90 -1.21 8.66
C ASN A 11 5.22 -2.64 9.09
N GLN A 12 6.23 -2.82 9.95
CA GLN A 12 6.63 -4.14 10.46
C GLN A 12 5.57 -4.76 11.36
N LYS A 13 4.79 -3.92 12.05
CA LYS A 13 3.77 -4.40 12.97
C LYS A 13 2.54 -4.90 12.21
N GLY A 14 2.06 -6.08 12.61
CA GLY A 14 0.78 -6.62 12.16
C GLY A 14 -0.40 -5.80 12.71
N GLY A 15 -1.51 -5.77 11.96
CA GLY A 15 -2.76 -5.19 12.44
C GLY A 15 -2.82 -3.65 12.48
N VAL A 16 -1.80 -2.92 12.02
CA VAL A 16 -1.80 -1.43 12.04
C VAL A 16 -2.65 -0.78 10.94
N GLY A 17 -3.30 -1.57 10.10
CA GLY A 17 -4.19 -1.07 9.04
C GLY A 17 -3.51 -0.86 7.69
N LYS A 18 -2.43 -1.58 7.35
CA LYS A 18 -1.79 -1.53 6.02
C LYS A 18 -2.80 -1.85 4.92
N THR A 19 -3.33 -3.05 4.91
CA THR A 19 -4.32 -3.53 3.94
C THR A 19 -5.59 -2.67 3.91
N THR A 20 -6.08 -2.27 5.11
CA THR A 20 -7.23 -1.36 5.21
C THR A 20 -6.93 -0.03 4.53
N THR A 21 -5.69 0.49 4.66
CA THR A 21 -5.26 1.72 4.01
C THR A 21 -5.12 1.53 2.50
N SER A 22 -4.50 0.43 2.05
CA SER A 22 -4.36 0.11 0.62
C SER A 22 -5.72 0.09 -0.09
N ILE A 23 -6.68 -0.63 0.46
CA ILE A 23 -8.04 -0.76 -0.08
C ILE A 23 -8.78 0.58 -0.09
N ASN A 24 -8.86 1.25 1.08
CA ASN A 24 -9.75 2.41 1.22
C ASN A 24 -9.13 3.69 0.65
N LEU A 25 -7.81 3.87 0.70
CA LEU A 25 -7.13 4.96 0.00
C LEU A 25 -7.23 4.77 -1.52
N GLY A 26 -6.98 3.54 -2.02
CA GLY A 26 -7.15 3.20 -3.44
C GLY A 26 -8.55 3.51 -3.93
N THR A 27 -9.58 3.09 -3.18
CA THR A 27 -10.99 3.38 -3.47
C THR A 27 -11.28 4.89 -3.46
N ALA A 28 -10.77 5.63 -2.49
CA ALA A 28 -10.99 7.08 -2.40
C ALA A 28 -10.30 7.84 -3.54
N LEU A 29 -9.10 7.43 -3.95
CA LEU A 29 -8.41 7.98 -5.13
C LEU A 29 -9.18 7.67 -6.42
N ALA A 30 -9.71 6.45 -6.56
CA ALA A 30 -10.53 6.07 -7.70
C ALA A 30 -11.84 6.88 -7.77
N ALA A 31 -12.48 7.14 -6.64
CA ALA A 31 -13.69 7.93 -6.53
C ALA A 31 -13.51 9.39 -7.01
N VAL A 32 -12.31 9.95 -6.92
CA VAL A 32 -11.97 11.29 -7.45
C VAL A 32 -11.37 11.23 -8.86
N GLY A 33 -11.59 10.13 -9.57
CA GLY A 33 -11.26 9.98 -10.99
C GLY A 33 -9.85 9.52 -11.31
N ARG A 34 -9.05 9.10 -10.31
CA ARG A 34 -7.72 8.52 -10.55
C ARG A 34 -7.85 7.05 -10.95
N ARG A 35 -6.97 6.58 -11.82
CA ARG A 35 -6.81 5.15 -12.10
C ARG A 35 -5.78 4.58 -11.14
N VAL A 36 -6.16 3.58 -10.37
CA VAL A 36 -5.34 3.00 -9.31
C VAL A 36 -5.17 1.51 -9.52
N LEU A 37 -3.94 1.03 -9.37
CA LEU A 37 -3.62 -0.37 -9.27
C LEU A 37 -3.20 -0.67 -7.82
N ILE A 38 -3.81 -1.69 -7.20
CA ILE A 38 -3.29 -2.28 -5.98
C ILE A 38 -2.49 -3.53 -6.36
N VAL A 39 -1.30 -3.69 -5.79
CA VAL A 39 -0.55 -4.94 -5.82
C VAL A 39 -0.64 -5.55 -4.42
N ASP A 40 -1.42 -6.62 -4.28
CA ASP A 40 -1.49 -7.37 -3.02
C ASP A 40 -0.24 -8.24 -2.89
N PHE A 41 0.67 -7.81 -2.05
CA PHE A 41 1.99 -8.42 -1.91
C PHE A 41 2.17 -9.10 -0.54
N ASP A 42 1.05 -9.46 0.09
CA ASP A 42 0.97 -10.25 1.33
C ASP A 42 0.43 -11.65 1.03
N ALA A 43 1.12 -12.68 1.51
CA ALA A 43 0.71 -14.09 1.35
C ALA A 43 -0.70 -14.40 1.90
N GLN A 44 -1.22 -13.55 2.79
CA GLN A 44 -2.59 -13.69 3.29
C GLN A 44 -3.65 -13.31 2.24
N GLY A 45 -3.30 -12.53 1.20
CA GLY A 45 -4.22 -12.10 0.15
C GLY A 45 -5.41 -11.29 0.67
N ASN A 46 -5.19 -10.51 1.74
CA ASN A 46 -6.26 -9.78 2.42
C ASN A 46 -6.79 -8.59 1.61
N ALA A 47 -5.95 -7.92 0.81
CA ALA A 47 -6.39 -6.85 -0.06
C ALA A 47 -7.29 -7.41 -1.18
N SER A 48 -6.92 -8.55 -1.74
CA SER A 48 -7.70 -9.27 -2.75
C SER A 48 -9.08 -9.67 -2.19
N THR A 49 -9.10 -10.31 -1.03
CA THR A 49 -10.36 -10.70 -0.35
C THR A 49 -11.22 -9.48 -0.04
N GLY A 50 -10.62 -8.41 0.48
CA GLY A 50 -11.33 -7.19 0.86
C GLY A 50 -11.90 -6.39 -0.32
N LEU A 51 -11.43 -6.66 -1.54
CA LEU A 51 -11.97 -6.12 -2.81
C LEU A 51 -12.89 -7.10 -3.54
N GLY A 52 -13.22 -8.23 -2.91
CA GLY A 52 -14.18 -9.19 -3.43
C GLY A 52 -13.60 -10.22 -4.40
N ILE A 53 -12.28 -10.27 -4.57
CA ILE A 53 -11.63 -11.29 -5.42
C ILE A 53 -11.53 -12.60 -4.65
N SER A 54 -12.31 -13.58 -5.06
CA SER A 54 -12.30 -14.92 -4.46
C SER A 54 -11.00 -15.66 -4.77
N ARG A 55 -10.66 -16.69 -3.98
CA ARG A 55 -9.46 -17.51 -4.23
C ARG A 55 -9.49 -18.18 -5.60
N ALA A 56 -10.67 -18.59 -6.08
CA ALA A 56 -10.83 -19.26 -7.37
C ALA A 56 -10.57 -18.33 -8.57
N GLU A 57 -10.68 -17.02 -8.38
CA GLU A 57 -10.42 -16.03 -9.43
C GLU A 57 -8.94 -15.65 -9.53
N ARG A 58 -8.11 -15.98 -8.53
CA ARG A 58 -6.67 -15.64 -8.48
C ARG A 58 -5.86 -16.67 -9.28
N LEU A 59 -6.06 -16.71 -10.59
CA LEU A 59 -5.37 -17.66 -11.48
C LEU A 59 -3.91 -17.29 -11.67
N GLN A 60 -3.62 -16.00 -11.73
CA GLN A 60 -2.29 -15.42 -11.75
C GLN A 60 -2.21 -14.34 -10.66
N THR A 61 -1.08 -14.28 -9.97
CA THR A 61 -0.94 -13.52 -8.74
C THR A 61 0.35 -12.71 -8.73
N SER A 62 0.55 -11.93 -7.72
CA SER A 62 1.81 -11.21 -7.51
C SER A 62 3.01 -12.16 -7.26
N TYR A 63 2.77 -13.43 -6.88
CA TYR A 63 3.79 -14.47 -6.86
C TYR A 63 4.30 -14.74 -8.28
N ASP A 64 3.42 -15.00 -9.24
CA ASP A 64 3.78 -15.31 -10.63
C ASP A 64 4.53 -14.13 -11.29
N LEU A 65 4.20 -12.89 -10.91
CA LEU A 65 4.96 -11.71 -11.36
C LEU A 65 6.43 -11.75 -10.96
N VAL A 66 6.73 -12.14 -9.71
CA VAL A 66 8.09 -12.02 -9.17
C VAL A 66 8.91 -13.29 -9.32
N VAL A 67 8.28 -14.46 -9.39
CA VAL A 67 8.93 -15.77 -9.56
C VAL A 67 8.94 -16.16 -11.04
N ASP A 68 7.77 -16.28 -11.66
CA ASP A 68 7.62 -16.76 -13.03
C ASP A 68 7.80 -15.67 -14.09
N ARG A 69 7.87 -14.39 -13.67
CA ARG A 69 8.09 -13.24 -14.55
C ARG A 69 7.01 -13.06 -15.62
N ILE A 70 5.77 -13.40 -15.29
CA ILE A 70 4.66 -13.14 -16.21
C ILE A 70 4.48 -11.64 -16.46
N PRO A 71 3.93 -11.22 -17.60
CA PRO A 71 3.53 -9.84 -17.83
C PRO A 71 2.50 -9.38 -16.79
N LEU A 72 2.64 -8.16 -16.24
CA LEU A 72 1.77 -7.64 -15.19
C LEU A 72 0.29 -7.63 -15.62
N GLU A 73 0.00 -7.30 -16.89
CA GLU A 73 -1.35 -7.28 -17.43
C GLU A 73 -2.07 -8.63 -17.38
N GLU A 74 -1.35 -9.74 -17.32
CA GLU A 74 -1.94 -11.07 -17.21
C GLU A 74 -2.45 -11.37 -15.79
N ALA A 75 -1.87 -10.71 -14.77
CA ALA A 75 -2.27 -10.85 -13.37
C ALA A 75 -3.26 -9.76 -12.91
N VAL A 76 -3.55 -8.74 -13.73
CA VAL A 76 -4.46 -7.65 -13.33
C VAL A 76 -5.91 -8.11 -13.39
N LEU A 77 -6.64 -7.94 -12.31
CA LEU A 77 -8.08 -8.15 -12.22
C LEU A 77 -8.79 -6.83 -11.93
N SER A 78 -9.93 -6.61 -12.60
CA SER A 78 -10.81 -5.48 -12.27
C SER A 78 -11.58 -5.75 -10.99
N THR A 79 -11.78 -4.71 -10.18
CA THR A 79 -12.54 -4.80 -8.94
C THR A 79 -13.97 -4.25 -9.11
N ILE A 80 -14.80 -4.39 -8.06
CA ILE A 80 -16.14 -3.77 -8.03
C ILE A 80 -16.08 -2.23 -7.99
N VAL A 81 -14.90 -1.65 -7.75
CA VAL A 81 -14.69 -0.21 -7.70
C VAL A 81 -14.23 0.27 -9.08
N PRO A 82 -15.00 1.11 -9.78
CA PRO A 82 -14.56 1.66 -11.05
C PRO A 82 -13.21 2.37 -10.95
N ARG A 83 -12.30 2.12 -11.90
CA ARG A 83 -10.93 2.68 -11.96
C ARG A 83 -9.97 2.16 -10.88
N LEU A 84 -10.33 1.12 -10.15
CA LEU A 84 -9.47 0.42 -9.22
C LEU A 84 -9.31 -1.03 -9.67
N ASP A 85 -8.11 -1.39 -10.06
CA ASP A 85 -7.73 -2.75 -10.42
C ASP A 85 -6.78 -3.32 -9.37
N ILE A 86 -6.59 -4.64 -9.37
CA ILE A 86 -5.72 -5.33 -8.43
C ILE A 86 -4.91 -6.42 -9.12
N VAL A 87 -3.65 -6.57 -8.74
CA VAL A 87 -2.89 -7.82 -8.88
C VAL A 87 -3.09 -8.57 -7.57
N PRO A 88 -3.76 -9.74 -7.58
CA PRO A 88 -4.08 -10.45 -6.35
C PRO A 88 -2.83 -11.10 -5.72
N GLY A 89 -2.87 -11.27 -4.40
CA GLY A 89 -1.90 -12.04 -3.63
C GLY A 89 -2.46 -13.40 -3.22
N ASP A 90 -1.56 -14.37 -3.01
CA ASP A 90 -1.89 -15.69 -2.52
C ASP A 90 -0.81 -16.28 -1.61
N GLU A 91 -1.08 -17.47 -1.06
CA GLU A 91 -0.20 -18.15 -0.09
C GLU A 91 1.19 -18.53 -0.66
N ASN A 92 1.34 -18.63 -1.99
CA ASN A 92 2.61 -18.96 -2.64
C ASN A 92 3.66 -17.87 -2.39
N LEU A 93 3.25 -16.63 -2.16
CA LEU A 93 4.17 -15.54 -1.79
C LEU A 93 5.03 -15.86 -0.56
N SER A 94 4.59 -16.77 0.32
CA SER A 94 5.41 -17.20 1.46
C SER A 94 6.67 -17.97 1.06
N GLY A 95 6.71 -18.57 -0.14
CA GLY A 95 7.84 -19.31 -0.70
C GLY A 95 8.89 -18.44 -1.41
N VAL A 96 8.54 -17.22 -1.78
CA VAL A 96 9.37 -16.33 -2.63
C VAL A 96 10.81 -16.18 -2.13
N GLU A 97 11.00 -16.05 -0.81
CA GLU A 97 12.34 -15.87 -0.24
C GLU A 97 13.24 -17.07 -0.48
N THR A 98 12.70 -18.28 -0.36
CA THR A 98 13.43 -19.53 -0.60
C THR A 98 13.68 -19.76 -2.08
N GLU A 99 12.69 -19.50 -2.92
CA GLU A 99 12.76 -19.74 -4.36
C GLU A 99 13.72 -18.79 -5.06
N LEU A 100 13.77 -17.54 -4.62
CA LEU A 100 14.66 -16.53 -5.16
C LEU A 100 16.00 -16.41 -4.41
N ALA A 101 16.32 -17.31 -3.48
CA ALA A 101 17.54 -17.22 -2.66
C ALA A 101 18.84 -17.15 -3.50
N GLY A 102 18.89 -17.84 -4.64
CA GLY A 102 20.02 -17.86 -5.57
C GLY A 102 20.04 -16.72 -6.59
N ASP A 103 19.03 -15.89 -6.63
CA ASP A 103 18.93 -14.81 -7.62
C ASP A 103 19.52 -13.50 -7.10
N ALA A 104 20.57 -13.02 -7.76
CA ALA A 104 21.20 -11.73 -7.46
C ALA A 104 20.25 -10.53 -7.68
N HIS A 105 19.25 -10.67 -8.54
CA HIS A 105 18.23 -9.65 -8.87
C HIS A 105 16.94 -9.80 -8.10
N ARG A 106 16.86 -10.70 -7.13
CA ARG A 106 15.63 -11.01 -6.37
C ARG A 106 14.89 -9.79 -5.81
N SER A 107 15.62 -8.74 -5.40
CA SER A 107 15.03 -7.52 -4.84
C SER A 107 14.46 -6.56 -5.89
N TYR A 108 14.70 -6.80 -7.18
CA TYR A 108 14.27 -5.94 -8.28
C TYR A 108 13.08 -6.52 -9.07
N ARG A 109 12.65 -7.73 -8.78
CA ARG A 109 11.63 -8.46 -9.55
C ARG A 109 10.34 -7.66 -9.75
N LEU A 110 9.77 -7.12 -8.67
CA LEU A 110 8.57 -6.28 -8.75
C LEU A 110 8.83 -4.97 -9.50
N LYS A 111 10.00 -4.36 -9.28
CA LYS A 111 10.39 -3.13 -9.98
C LYS A 111 10.46 -3.36 -11.49
N GLU A 112 11.08 -4.43 -11.93
CA GLU A 112 11.21 -4.81 -13.34
C GLU A 112 9.84 -5.04 -13.98
N ALA A 113 8.95 -5.78 -13.30
CA ALA A 113 7.59 -6.02 -13.78
C ALA A 113 6.79 -4.72 -13.96
N LEU A 114 6.81 -3.84 -12.95
CA LEU A 114 6.13 -2.55 -13.01
C LEU A 114 6.73 -1.62 -14.08
N GLN A 115 8.05 -1.54 -14.21
CA GLN A 115 8.70 -0.70 -15.21
C GLN A 115 8.39 -1.18 -16.62
N THR A 116 8.42 -2.49 -16.86
CA THR A 116 8.05 -3.08 -18.17
C THR A 116 6.61 -2.73 -18.53
N TYR A 117 5.68 -2.90 -17.59
CA TYR A 117 4.28 -2.54 -17.80
C TYR A 117 4.11 -1.04 -18.10
N ILE A 118 4.73 -0.16 -17.31
CA ILE A 118 4.64 1.29 -17.48
C ILE A 118 5.14 1.71 -18.86
N THR A 119 6.30 1.18 -19.30
CA THR A 119 6.85 1.49 -20.62
C THR A 119 5.93 1.03 -21.74
N ARG A 120 5.36 -0.16 -21.63
CA ARG A 120 4.40 -0.67 -22.62
C ARG A 120 3.09 0.12 -22.61
N ALA A 121 2.63 0.55 -21.44
CA ALA A 121 1.43 1.39 -21.34
C ALA A 121 1.63 2.78 -21.96
N GLU A 122 2.83 3.32 -22.01
CA GLU A 122 3.10 4.62 -22.66
C GLU A 122 2.92 4.56 -24.18
N THR A 123 3.24 3.44 -24.80
CA THR A 123 3.28 3.24 -26.25
C THR A 123 2.15 2.38 -26.81
N GLY A 124 1.36 1.73 -25.97
CA GLY A 124 0.35 0.74 -26.35
C GLY A 124 -1.04 0.99 -25.78
N ASP A 125 -1.89 -0.04 -25.87
CA ASP A 125 -3.29 -0.02 -25.45
C ASP A 125 -3.52 -0.44 -24.01
N LEU A 126 -2.44 -0.57 -23.20
CA LEU A 126 -2.56 -0.94 -21.80
C LEU A 126 -3.12 0.22 -20.96
N VAL A 127 -3.78 -0.14 -19.86
CA VAL A 127 -4.35 0.83 -18.93
C VAL A 127 -3.23 1.68 -18.31
N LYS A 128 -3.34 3.00 -18.37
CA LYS A 128 -2.41 3.92 -17.69
C LYS A 128 -2.94 4.24 -16.31
N TYR A 129 -2.21 3.79 -15.28
CA TYR A 129 -2.52 4.12 -13.89
C TYR A 129 -1.92 5.47 -13.49
N ASP A 130 -2.61 6.19 -12.60
CA ASP A 130 -2.09 7.38 -11.93
C ASP A 130 -1.28 6.99 -10.69
N TYR A 131 -1.75 5.95 -9.98
CA TYR A 131 -1.16 5.44 -8.74
C TYR A 131 -1.05 3.92 -8.76
N VAL A 132 0.04 3.42 -8.17
CA VAL A 132 0.20 2.01 -7.80
C VAL A 132 0.39 1.96 -6.28
N LEU A 133 -0.42 1.17 -5.58
CA LEU A 133 -0.34 0.94 -4.14
C LEU A 133 0.10 -0.50 -3.90
N ILE A 134 1.25 -0.71 -3.28
CA ILE A 134 1.76 -2.05 -2.95
C ILE A 134 1.40 -2.34 -1.49
N ASP A 135 0.50 -3.29 -1.25
CA ASP A 135 0.12 -3.74 0.10
C ASP A 135 1.14 -4.75 0.61
N CYS A 136 1.90 -4.39 1.63
CA CYS A 136 3.04 -5.17 2.11
C CYS A 136 2.70 -6.02 3.34
N PRO A 137 3.35 -7.21 3.51
CA PRO A 137 3.22 -8.03 4.70
C PRO A 137 3.77 -7.33 5.96
N PRO A 138 3.42 -7.84 7.17
CA PRO A 138 3.90 -7.30 8.45
C PRO A 138 5.32 -7.81 8.80
N SER A 139 6.25 -7.74 7.85
CA SER A 139 7.63 -8.21 8.04
C SER A 139 8.59 -7.43 7.14
N LEU A 140 9.87 -7.44 7.47
CA LEU A 140 10.93 -6.96 6.58
C LEU A 140 11.53 -8.10 5.76
N SER A 141 10.67 -8.89 5.13
CA SER A 141 11.01 -10.02 4.27
C SER A 141 11.49 -9.55 2.88
N ALA A 142 11.89 -10.53 2.05
CA ALA A 142 12.21 -10.31 0.64
C ALA A 142 11.08 -9.58 -0.12
N LEU A 143 9.81 -9.83 0.22
CA LEU A 143 8.65 -9.13 -0.36
C LEU A 143 8.67 -7.64 -0.04
N THR A 144 8.85 -7.27 1.23
CA THR A 144 8.92 -5.86 1.61
C THR A 144 10.12 -5.16 0.99
N MET A 145 11.26 -5.84 0.86
CA MET A 145 12.43 -5.31 0.13
C MET A 145 12.13 -5.06 -1.34
N ASN A 146 11.42 -5.99 -2.03
CA ASN A 146 10.95 -5.79 -3.40
C ASN A 146 10.02 -4.59 -3.53
N ALA A 147 9.04 -4.48 -2.63
CA ALA A 147 8.10 -3.36 -2.60
C ALA A 147 8.82 -2.01 -2.43
N MET A 148 9.76 -1.90 -1.48
CA MET A 148 10.53 -0.68 -1.25
C MET A 148 11.48 -0.36 -2.42
N THR A 149 12.02 -1.38 -3.09
CA THR A 149 12.89 -1.21 -4.26
C THR A 149 12.10 -0.69 -5.47
N ALA A 150 10.84 -1.10 -5.61
CA ALA A 150 9.96 -0.70 -6.68
C ALA A 150 9.26 0.66 -6.44
N ALA A 151 9.08 1.05 -5.18
CA ALA A 151 8.30 2.23 -4.82
C ALA A 151 9.06 3.55 -5.04
N ASP A 152 8.31 4.59 -5.35
CA ASP A 152 8.81 5.98 -5.29
C ASP A 152 8.82 6.49 -3.84
N ALA A 153 7.82 6.09 -3.06
CA ALA A 153 7.72 6.53 -1.68
C ALA A 153 6.93 5.54 -0.79
N LEU A 154 7.13 5.68 0.51
CA LEU A 154 6.47 4.89 1.54
C LEU A 154 5.33 5.65 2.18
N LEU A 155 4.18 5.03 2.28
CA LEU A 155 3.08 5.44 3.15
C LEU A 155 3.08 4.51 4.36
N VAL A 156 3.16 5.09 5.56
CA VAL A 156 3.35 4.32 6.80
C VAL A 156 2.13 4.44 7.70
N PRO A 157 1.18 3.50 7.64
CA PRO A 157 0.12 3.41 8.63
C PRO A 157 0.70 3.08 10.00
N LEU A 158 0.36 3.86 11.03
CA LEU A 158 0.89 3.73 12.37
C LEU A 158 -0.26 3.76 13.38
N GLN A 159 -0.45 2.67 14.11
CA GLN A 159 -1.41 2.63 15.19
C GLN A 159 -0.92 3.45 16.39
N CYS A 160 -1.81 4.30 16.95
CA CYS A 160 -1.49 5.14 18.10
C CYS A 160 -1.46 4.33 19.41
N GLU A 161 -0.34 3.63 19.66
CA GLU A 161 -0.12 2.80 20.85
C GLU A 161 1.34 2.84 21.32
N PHE A 162 1.59 2.34 22.54
CA PHE A 162 2.84 2.52 23.28
C PHE A 162 4.14 2.20 22.51
N LEU A 163 4.18 1.18 21.67
CA LEU A 163 5.40 0.77 20.95
C LEU A 163 5.48 1.33 19.51
N ALA A 164 4.67 2.34 19.19
CA ALA A 164 4.59 2.88 17.83
C ALA A 164 5.93 3.44 17.31
N LEU A 165 6.65 4.18 18.16
CA LEU A 165 7.94 4.81 17.80
C LEU A 165 9.08 3.81 17.64
N GLU A 166 9.09 2.72 18.43
CA GLU A 166 10.11 1.68 18.30
C GLU A 166 10.03 1.00 16.94
N GLY A 167 8.84 0.54 16.54
CA GLY A 167 8.62 -0.06 15.21
C GLY A 167 8.97 0.91 14.09
N LEU A 168 8.68 2.19 14.27
CA LEU A 168 9.00 3.22 13.28
C LEU A 168 10.51 3.45 13.15
N SER A 169 11.26 3.41 14.26
CA SER A 169 12.72 3.52 14.24
C SER A 169 13.38 2.35 13.51
N GLN A 170 12.85 1.14 13.65
CA GLN A 170 13.33 -0.03 12.91
C GLN A 170 13.03 0.12 11.40
N LEU A 171 11.84 0.60 11.04
CA LEU A 171 11.49 0.87 9.64
C LEU A 171 12.45 1.89 9.01
N LEU A 172 12.79 2.98 9.72
CA LEU A 172 13.74 3.99 9.23
C LEU A 172 15.12 3.39 8.92
N ARG A 173 15.64 2.51 9.78
CA ARG A 173 16.90 1.81 9.53
C ARG A 173 16.82 0.98 8.24
N THR A 174 15.71 0.28 8.02
CA THR A 174 15.52 -0.49 6.79
C THR A 174 15.45 0.43 5.56
N VAL A 175 14.78 1.56 5.66
CA VAL A 175 14.74 2.57 4.58
C VAL A 175 16.15 3.03 4.21
N GLU A 176 17.03 3.28 5.20
CA GLU A 176 18.41 3.66 4.93
C GLU A 176 19.20 2.54 4.22
N VAL A 177 19.00 1.28 4.60
CA VAL A 177 19.60 0.12 3.91
C VAL A 177 19.11 0.05 2.45
N VAL A 178 17.81 0.21 2.21
CA VAL A 178 17.25 0.21 0.84
C VAL A 178 17.80 1.38 0.02
N ARG A 179 17.89 2.58 0.61
CA ARG A 179 18.47 3.74 -0.07
C ARG A 179 19.92 3.57 -0.45
N SER A 180 20.70 2.97 0.42
CA SER A 180 22.14 2.80 0.19
C SER A 180 22.48 1.80 -0.91
N GLY A 181 21.61 0.81 -1.18
CA GLY A 181 21.94 -0.30 -2.07
C GLY A 181 20.96 -0.60 -3.19
N LEU A 182 19.67 -0.30 -3.01
CA LEU A 182 18.61 -0.79 -3.90
C LEU A 182 17.79 0.33 -4.56
N ASN A 183 17.43 1.38 -3.80
CA ASN A 183 16.60 2.48 -4.30
C ASN A 183 17.00 3.82 -3.66
N PRO A 184 18.02 4.51 -4.19
CA PRO A 184 18.52 5.78 -3.62
C PRO A 184 17.47 6.91 -3.56
N THR A 185 16.44 6.83 -4.39
CA THR A 185 15.39 7.85 -4.49
C THR A 185 14.17 7.58 -3.62
N LEU A 186 14.18 6.47 -2.85
CA LEU A 186 13.04 6.13 -1.99
C LEU A 186 12.77 7.21 -0.95
N GLU A 187 11.54 7.71 -0.93
CA GLU A 187 11.11 8.74 0.01
C GLU A 187 10.14 8.16 1.07
N ILE A 188 9.97 8.88 2.17
CA ILE A 188 8.81 8.69 3.05
C ILE A 188 7.79 9.76 2.68
N GLN A 189 6.70 9.32 2.04
CA GLN A 189 5.57 10.18 1.67
C GLN A 189 4.86 10.72 2.91
N GLY A 190 4.66 9.84 3.88
CA GLY A 190 4.11 10.25 5.15
C GLY A 190 3.66 9.12 6.05
N VAL A 191 3.41 9.51 7.31
CA VAL A 191 2.87 8.64 8.36
C VAL A 191 1.40 8.94 8.54
N VAL A 192 0.56 7.90 8.46
CA VAL A 192 -0.89 7.97 8.70
C VAL A 192 -1.20 7.36 10.05
N LEU A 193 -1.69 8.17 10.98
CA LEU A 193 -2.13 7.71 12.29
C LEU A 193 -3.45 6.93 12.13
N THR A 194 -3.45 5.68 12.59
CA THR A 194 -4.58 4.75 12.44
C THR A 194 -5.13 4.31 13.79
N MET A 195 -6.35 3.79 13.77
CA MET A 195 -7.06 3.31 14.97
C MET A 195 -7.06 4.33 16.12
N TYR A 196 -7.06 5.60 15.74
CA TYR A 196 -7.04 6.70 16.68
C TYR A 196 -8.34 6.72 17.49
N ASP A 197 -8.24 6.72 18.82
CA ASP A 197 -9.36 6.82 19.73
C ASP A 197 -9.24 8.11 20.57
N ARG A 198 -10.09 9.10 20.29
CA ARG A 198 -10.12 10.39 21.00
C ARG A 198 -10.41 10.28 22.50
N ARG A 199 -10.95 9.15 22.96
CA ARG A 199 -11.25 8.90 24.36
C ARG A 199 -10.03 8.40 25.12
N ASN A 200 -8.97 8.03 24.43
CA ASN A 200 -7.74 7.47 24.98
C ASN A 200 -6.61 8.51 24.92
N SER A 201 -6.21 9.03 26.09
CA SER A 201 -5.11 10.01 26.20
C SER A 201 -3.78 9.49 25.65
N LEU A 202 -3.54 8.18 25.68
CA LEU A 202 -2.37 7.57 25.07
C LEU A 202 -2.34 7.80 23.54
N SER A 203 -3.49 7.77 22.88
CA SER A 203 -3.55 8.06 21.44
C SER A 203 -3.08 9.49 21.13
N ASP A 204 -3.46 10.47 21.97
CA ASP A 204 -3.01 11.85 21.82
C ASP A 204 -1.52 12.00 22.10
N GLN A 205 -1.01 11.36 23.15
CA GLN A 205 0.43 11.39 23.50
C GLN A 205 1.27 10.84 22.35
N VAL A 206 0.95 9.63 21.86
CA VAL A 206 1.66 9.00 20.73
C VAL A 206 1.55 9.85 19.47
N ALA A 207 0.38 10.40 19.17
CA ALA A 207 0.19 11.26 18.00
C ALA A 207 1.08 12.52 18.08
N ASN A 208 1.20 13.14 19.25
CA ASN A 208 2.04 14.31 19.48
C ASN A 208 3.52 13.97 19.36
N GLU A 209 3.97 12.85 19.92
CA GLU A 209 5.35 12.37 19.80
C GLU A 209 5.73 12.08 18.35
N VAL A 210 4.86 11.38 17.62
CA VAL A 210 5.07 11.09 16.18
C VAL A 210 5.13 12.38 15.36
N ARG A 211 4.24 13.36 15.64
CA ARG A 211 4.26 14.67 14.98
C ARG A 211 5.51 15.48 15.34
N SER A 212 6.00 15.43 16.58
CA SER A 212 7.23 16.09 16.98
C SER A 212 8.46 15.52 16.25
N PHE A 213 8.47 14.20 15.99
CA PHE A 213 9.60 13.54 15.33
C PHE A 213 9.56 13.68 13.80
N PHE A 214 8.40 13.52 13.18
CA PHE A 214 8.26 13.50 11.71
C PHE A 214 7.79 14.83 11.10
N GLY A 215 7.33 15.77 11.93
CA GLY A 215 6.88 17.09 11.48
C GLY A 215 5.80 17.01 10.39
N SER A 216 6.04 17.68 9.29
CA SER A 216 5.13 17.76 8.15
C SER A 216 4.91 16.45 7.42
N LYS A 217 5.71 15.41 7.68
CA LYS A 217 5.51 14.07 7.11
C LYS A 217 4.33 13.34 7.75
N VAL A 218 3.87 13.72 8.94
CA VAL A 218 2.64 13.15 9.49
C VAL A 218 1.45 13.78 8.80
N TYR A 219 0.51 12.95 8.34
CA TYR A 219 -0.74 13.44 7.78
C TYR A 219 -1.58 14.12 8.87
N ASN A 220 -2.26 15.22 8.51
CA ASN A 220 -3.22 15.86 9.40
C ASN A 220 -4.42 14.95 9.63
N THR A 221 -4.83 14.25 8.59
CA THR A 221 -5.89 13.27 8.64
C THR A 221 -5.48 12.07 9.50
N VAL A 222 -6.32 11.75 10.49
CA VAL A 222 -6.19 10.53 11.29
C VAL A 222 -7.33 9.57 10.94
N ILE A 223 -7.03 8.27 10.92
CA ILE A 223 -8.03 7.21 10.69
C ILE A 223 -8.54 6.74 12.07
N PRO A 224 -9.82 6.97 12.39
CA PRO A 224 -10.37 6.60 13.67
C PRO A 224 -10.52 5.08 13.79
N ARG A 225 -10.52 4.57 15.02
CA ARG A 225 -11.00 3.21 15.29
C ARG A 225 -12.47 3.15 14.89
N ASN A 226 -12.78 2.29 13.92
CA ASN A 226 -14.14 2.19 13.37
C ASN A 226 -14.45 0.75 12.97
N VAL A 227 -15.55 0.20 13.49
CA VAL A 227 -15.95 -1.19 13.27
C VAL A 227 -16.28 -1.45 11.79
N ARG A 228 -16.81 -0.46 11.06
CA ARG A 228 -17.14 -0.61 9.64
C ARG A 228 -15.91 -0.87 8.75
N LEU A 229 -14.74 -0.31 9.13
CA LEU A 229 -13.48 -0.61 8.45
C LEU A 229 -13.04 -2.07 8.61
N SER A 230 -13.42 -2.70 9.74
CA SER A 230 -13.08 -4.11 10.00
C SER A 230 -14.12 -5.08 9.43
N GLU A 231 -15.37 -4.66 9.34
CA GLU A 231 -16.48 -5.49 8.82
C GLU A 231 -16.48 -5.53 7.27
N ALA A 232 -16.24 -4.41 6.62
CA ALA A 232 -16.37 -4.26 5.17
C ALA A 232 -15.62 -5.34 4.36
N PRO A 233 -14.36 -5.73 4.70
CA PRO A 233 -13.64 -6.78 3.99
C PRO A 233 -14.33 -8.15 4.04
N SER A 234 -15.08 -8.47 5.11
CA SER A 234 -15.84 -9.72 5.20
C SER A 234 -16.98 -9.82 4.17
N PHE A 235 -17.37 -8.69 3.60
CA PHE A 235 -18.36 -8.60 2.53
C PHE A 235 -17.71 -8.38 1.16
N GLY A 236 -16.38 -8.47 1.06
CA GLY A 236 -15.64 -8.22 -0.18
C GLY A 236 -15.78 -6.79 -0.70
N LYS A 237 -15.98 -5.82 0.18
CA LYS A 237 -16.23 -4.42 -0.19
C LYS A 237 -15.31 -3.47 0.57
N PRO A 238 -14.77 -2.41 -0.09
CA PRO A 238 -14.16 -1.32 0.64
C PRO A 238 -15.19 -0.60 1.51
N ALA A 239 -14.75 0.03 2.60
CA ALA A 239 -15.65 0.71 3.53
C ALA A 239 -16.49 1.82 2.84
N LEU A 240 -15.94 2.50 1.84
CA LEU A 240 -16.65 3.53 1.08
C LEU A 240 -17.88 2.98 0.33
N LEU A 241 -17.85 1.71 -0.08
CA LEU A 241 -19.00 1.04 -0.71
C LEU A 241 -19.88 0.33 0.31
N TYR A 242 -19.33 -0.05 1.46
CA TYR A 242 -20.05 -0.71 2.53
C TYR A 242 -20.89 0.28 3.37
N ASP A 243 -20.25 1.36 3.82
CA ASP A 243 -20.89 2.45 4.57
C ASP A 243 -20.11 3.76 4.34
N TYR A 244 -20.50 4.53 3.32
CA TYR A 244 -19.80 5.76 2.94
C TYR A 244 -19.88 6.88 3.99
N ARG A 245 -20.88 6.83 4.88
CA ARG A 245 -21.10 7.83 5.95
C ARG A 245 -20.34 7.52 7.23
N CYS A 246 -19.73 6.35 7.35
CA CYS A 246 -19.00 6.04 8.57
C CYS A 246 -17.75 6.92 8.71
N PRO A 247 -17.33 7.24 9.95
CA PRO A 247 -16.15 8.08 10.20
C PRO A 247 -14.87 7.56 9.54
N GLY A 248 -14.77 6.24 9.35
CA GLY A 248 -13.64 5.61 8.65
C GLY A 248 -13.60 5.97 7.17
N SER A 249 -14.72 5.86 6.48
CA SER A 249 -14.84 6.21 5.05
C SER A 249 -14.54 7.69 4.82
N GLU A 250 -15.14 8.58 5.61
CA GLU A 250 -14.84 10.01 5.53
C GLU A 250 -13.37 10.34 5.78
N ALA A 251 -12.73 9.62 6.70
CA ALA A 251 -11.30 9.81 6.98
C ALA A 251 -10.43 9.42 5.78
N TYR A 252 -10.74 8.31 5.08
CA TYR A 252 -9.99 7.94 3.89
C TYR A 252 -10.23 8.88 2.70
N ILE A 253 -11.42 9.47 2.56
CA ILE A 253 -11.67 10.53 1.57
C ILE A 253 -10.79 11.76 1.87
N ARG A 254 -10.71 12.18 3.14
CA ARG A 254 -9.83 13.29 3.54
C ARG A 254 -8.36 12.95 3.32
N LEU A 255 -7.94 11.71 3.65
CA LEU A 255 -6.56 11.25 3.41
C LEU A 255 -6.22 11.31 1.92
N ALA A 256 -7.09 10.82 1.05
CA ALA A 256 -6.88 10.89 -0.40
C ALA A 256 -6.73 12.34 -0.90
N SER A 257 -7.54 13.26 -0.39
CA SER A 257 -7.42 14.69 -0.70
C SER A 257 -6.06 15.25 -0.25
N GLU A 258 -5.60 14.89 0.94
CA GLU A 258 -4.30 15.34 1.47
C GLU A 258 -3.13 14.72 0.68
N VAL A 259 -3.21 13.44 0.29
CA VAL A 259 -2.23 12.79 -0.60
C VAL A 259 -2.13 13.54 -1.93
N LEU A 260 -3.27 13.85 -2.56
CA LEU A 260 -3.29 14.58 -3.83
C LEU A 260 -2.72 16.00 -3.73
N GLN A 261 -2.96 16.69 -2.61
CA GLN A 261 -2.39 18.02 -2.37
C GLN A 261 -0.86 17.95 -2.24
N ARG A 262 -0.33 16.98 -1.47
CA ARG A 262 1.11 16.76 -1.31
C ARG A 262 1.79 16.41 -2.64
N GLU A 263 1.17 15.56 -3.45
CA GLU A 263 1.70 15.21 -4.77
C GLU A 263 1.72 16.40 -5.72
N LYS A 264 0.70 17.27 -5.70
CA LYS A 264 0.70 18.52 -6.49
C LYS A 264 1.85 19.46 -6.06
N ALA A 265 2.04 19.64 -4.75
CA ALA A 265 3.11 20.48 -4.23
C ALA A 265 4.52 19.95 -4.54
N ARG A 266 4.68 18.64 -4.70
CA ARG A 266 5.95 18.00 -5.08
C ARG A 266 6.34 18.29 -6.54
N VAL A 267 5.36 18.45 -7.42
CA VAL A 267 5.58 18.64 -8.87
C VAL A 267 5.64 20.11 -9.26
N ALA A 268 5.13 21.02 -8.40
CA ALA A 268 5.19 22.47 -8.57
C ALA A 268 6.54 23.03 -8.16
#